data_83e4d8fb3d92ca546890a2b5e23118bf
#
_entry.id   83e4d8fb3d92ca546890a2b5e23118bf
#
_cell.length_a   1.000
_cell.length_b   1.000
_cell.length_c   1.000
_cell.angle_alpha   90.00
_cell.angle_beta   90.00
_cell.angle_gamma   90.00
#
_symmetry.space_group_name_H-M   'P 1'
#
loop_
_entity.id
_entity.type
_entity.pdbx_description
1 polymer ?
#
loop_
_entity_poly.entity_id
_entity_poly.type
_entity_poly.pdbx_seq_one_letter_code
_entity_poly.pdbx_strand_id
1 'polypeptide(L)'
;ADLIAVTGFTPGSELTLTDLRAMAARIADFYHRNGYFVAQAYLPAQDIRDGVVTIAVMDGQYGKVALNNTSRVNDGLANSLLGGLNPGDPITTAPLETRLLLLSDLPAVNVKSNLVPGAAPGTSDLIVDLTPGQRVTGSIDADNAGNRYTGAWRIGATINFNEVFGQGDVAT
;
A
#
# COMPACT_ATOMS: atom_id res chain seq x y z
N ALA A 1 -1.06 13.91 19.39
CA ALA A 1 -2.25 14.77 19.27
C ALA A 1 -3.24 14.38 20.35
N ASP A 2 -3.91 15.37 20.94
CA ASP A 2 -4.97 15.10 21.89
C ASP A 2 -6.23 14.67 21.11
N LEU A 3 -6.59 13.40 21.16
CA LEU A 3 -7.74 12.85 20.45
C LEU A 3 -9.06 13.48 20.91
N ILE A 4 -9.12 13.97 22.14
CA ILE A 4 -10.29 14.67 22.66
C ILE A 4 -10.52 15.96 21.86
N ALA A 5 -9.48 16.69 21.53
CA ALA A 5 -9.59 17.90 20.71
C ALA A 5 -10.12 17.61 19.30
N VAL A 6 -9.78 16.45 18.72
CA VAL A 6 -10.27 16.01 17.39
C VAL A 6 -11.78 15.74 17.40
N THR A 7 -12.32 15.26 18.52
CA THR A 7 -13.77 14.97 18.63
C THR A 7 -14.62 16.24 18.71
N GLY A 8 -14.04 17.39 19.10
CA GLY A 8 -14.78 18.60 19.42
C GLY A 8 -15.65 18.47 20.67
N PHE A 9 -15.27 17.57 21.58
CA PHE A 9 -15.98 17.33 22.83
C PHE A 9 -15.84 18.51 23.78
N THR A 10 -16.97 18.91 24.39
CA THR A 10 -17.00 19.90 25.47
C THR A 10 -17.47 19.19 26.76
N PRO A 11 -16.68 19.21 27.85
CA PRO A 11 -17.08 18.61 29.11
C PRO A 11 -18.41 19.19 29.62
N GLY A 12 -19.30 18.32 30.11
CA GLY A 12 -20.61 18.70 30.63
C GLY A 12 -21.70 18.83 29.57
N SER A 13 -21.43 18.55 28.29
CA SER A 13 -22.47 18.51 27.26
C SER A 13 -23.28 17.21 27.34
N GLU A 14 -24.59 17.31 27.10
CA GLU A 14 -25.45 16.15 26.88
C GLU A 14 -25.22 15.63 25.48
N LEU A 15 -24.85 14.34 25.37
CA LEU A 15 -24.55 13.69 24.10
C LEU A 15 -25.51 12.55 23.84
N THR A 16 -25.98 12.47 22.61
CA THR A 16 -26.74 11.32 22.11
C THR A 16 -25.80 10.22 21.61
N LEU A 17 -26.34 9.00 21.43
CA LEU A 17 -25.59 7.91 20.80
C LEU A 17 -25.10 8.27 19.37
N THR A 18 -25.88 9.09 18.67
CA THR A 18 -25.53 9.60 17.34
C THR A 18 -24.31 10.51 17.41
N ASP A 19 -24.24 11.40 18.41
CA ASP A 19 -23.10 12.29 18.61
C ASP A 19 -21.84 11.50 18.96
N LEU A 20 -21.95 10.48 19.81
CA LEU A 20 -20.83 9.61 20.16
C LEU A 20 -20.29 8.84 18.96
N ARG A 21 -21.18 8.35 18.09
CA ARG A 21 -20.77 7.70 16.82
C ARG A 21 -20.09 8.69 15.87
N ALA A 22 -20.58 9.92 15.80
CA ALA A 22 -19.96 10.96 15.00
C ALA A 22 -18.56 11.33 15.53
N MET A 23 -18.37 11.33 16.85
CA MET A 23 -17.05 11.51 17.47
C MET A 23 -16.09 10.37 17.12
N ALA A 24 -16.56 9.10 17.20
CA ALA A 24 -15.77 7.95 16.79
C ALA A 24 -15.37 8.06 15.31
N ALA A 25 -16.28 8.46 14.42
CA ALA A 25 -15.97 8.68 13.00
C ALA A 25 -14.90 9.75 12.80
N ARG A 26 -14.95 10.88 13.54
CA ARG A 26 -13.91 11.91 13.45
C ARG A 26 -12.53 11.40 13.89
N ILE A 27 -12.48 10.52 14.90
CA ILE A 27 -11.22 9.87 15.31
C ILE A 27 -10.71 8.97 14.20
N ALA A 28 -11.56 8.13 13.60
CA ALA A 28 -11.17 7.28 12.47
C ALA A 28 -10.64 8.12 11.29
N ASP A 29 -11.33 9.20 10.93
CA ASP A 29 -10.90 10.13 9.88
C ASP A 29 -9.55 10.79 10.20
N PHE A 30 -9.29 11.09 11.46
CA PHE A 30 -8.00 11.62 11.89
C PHE A 30 -6.88 10.58 11.65
N TYR A 31 -7.10 9.32 12.03
CA TYR A 31 -6.14 8.24 11.77
C TYR A 31 -5.91 8.03 10.28
N HIS A 32 -6.97 8.02 9.45
CA HIS A 32 -6.87 7.88 8.01
C HIS A 32 -6.01 8.99 7.38
N ARG A 33 -6.22 10.25 7.78
CA ARG A 33 -5.42 11.38 7.32
C ARG A 33 -3.95 11.32 7.74
N ASN A 34 -3.66 10.59 8.81
CA ASN A 34 -2.29 10.34 9.26
C ASN A 34 -1.70 9.03 8.70
N GLY A 35 -2.34 8.43 7.68
CA GLY A 35 -1.84 7.28 6.95
C GLY A 35 -2.26 5.91 7.50
N TYR A 36 -3.04 5.85 8.59
CA TYR A 36 -3.57 4.59 9.15
C TYR A 36 -4.91 4.24 8.48
N PHE A 37 -4.88 3.92 7.21
CA PHE A 37 -6.09 3.80 6.37
C PHE A 37 -7.00 2.61 6.70
N VAL A 38 -6.55 1.64 7.50
CA VAL A 38 -7.37 0.53 8.03
C VAL A 38 -7.85 0.78 9.46
N ALA A 39 -7.47 1.91 10.08
CA ALA A 39 -7.85 2.22 11.44
C ALA A 39 -9.36 2.37 11.59
N GLN A 40 -9.89 1.88 12.70
CA GLN A 40 -11.30 1.96 13.05
C GLN A 40 -11.47 2.50 14.47
N ALA A 41 -12.44 3.37 14.65
CA ALA A 41 -12.86 3.81 15.97
C ALA A 41 -14.33 3.45 16.18
N TYR A 42 -14.65 2.87 17.32
CA TYR A 42 -16.00 2.39 17.62
C TYR A 42 -16.33 2.53 19.10
N LEU A 43 -17.64 2.49 19.42
CA LEU A 43 -18.11 2.41 20.78
C LEU A 43 -18.29 0.93 21.15
N PRO A 44 -17.48 0.40 22.09
CA PRO A 44 -17.71 -0.93 22.63
C PRO A 44 -19.00 -0.93 23.46
N ALA A 45 -19.58 -2.12 23.64
CA ALA A 45 -20.67 -2.29 24.59
C ALA A 45 -20.16 -1.96 25.99
N GLN A 46 -20.76 -0.97 26.65
CA GLN A 46 -20.32 -0.45 27.94
C GLN A 46 -21.48 0.08 28.76
N ASP A 47 -21.37 0.01 30.09
CA ASP A 47 -22.22 0.72 31.01
C ASP A 47 -21.66 2.11 31.26
N ILE A 48 -22.43 3.14 30.93
CA ILE A 48 -22.01 4.53 31.19
C ILE A 48 -22.20 4.82 32.68
N ARG A 49 -21.08 5.03 33.36
CA ARG A 49 -21.05 5.42 34.77
C ARG A 49 -20.34 6.75 34.91
N ASP A 50 -20.86 7.61 35.77
CA ASP A 50 -20.26 8.93 36.07
C ASP A 50 -20.05 9.81 34.84
N GLY A 51 -20.83 9.61 33.77
CA GLY A 51 -20.72 10.38 32.54
C GLY A 51 -19.48 10.07 31.70
N VAL A 52 -18.76 8.97 31.97
CA VAL A 52 -17.57 8.56 31.21
C VAL A 52 -17.97 7.59 30.11
N VAL A 53 -17.58 7.93 28.87
CA VAL A 53 -17.78 7.08 27.68
C VAL A 53 -16.43 6.75 27.07
N THR A 54 -16.22 5.47 26.78
CA THR A 54 -15.00 4.96 26.14
C THR A 54 -15.23 4.80 24.63
N ILE A 55 -14.36 5.36 23.81
CA ILE A 55 -14.26 5.07 22.39
C ILE A 55 -13.00 4.25 22.17
N ALA A 56 -13.15 3.03 21.63
CA ALA A 56 -12.03 2.17 21.30
C ALA A 56 -11.51 2.49 19.91
N VAL A 57 -10.19 2.46 19.76
CA VAL A 57 -9.52 2.63 18.47
C VAL A 57 -8.69 1.38 18.19
N MET A 58 -8.83 0.84 16.98
CA MET A 58 -7.97 -0.19 16.42
C MET A 58 -7.24 0.42 15.23
N ASP A 59 -5.94 0.55 15.32
CA ASP A 59 -5.09 1.13 14.27
C ASP A 59 -4.84 0.19 13.09
N GLY A 60 -5.13 -1.12 13.26
CA GLY A 60 -4.92 -2.15 12.26
C GLY A 60 -3.45 -2.56 12.16
N GLN A 61 -3.17 -3.85 12.30
CA GLN A 61 -1.82 -4.41 12.26
C GLN A 61 -1.73 -5.53 11.23
N TYR A 62 -0.52 -5.76 10.70
CA TYR A 62 -0.28 -6.92 9.84
C TYR A 62 -0.40 -8.21 10.64
N GLY A 63 -1.28 -9.12 10.21
CA GLY A 63 -1.35 -10.49 10.71
C GLY A 63 -0.26 -11.33 10.04
N LYS A 64 -0.37 -11.51 8.74
CA LYS A 64 0.63 -12.19 7.90
C LYS A 64 0.96 -11.32 6.69
N VAL A 65 2.18 -11.46 6.19
CA VAL A 65 2.60 -10.93 4.89
C VAL A 65 2.94 -12.13 4.02
N ALA A 66 2.15 -12.38 2.98
CA ALA A 66 2.30 -13.52 2.09
C ALA A 66 2.62 -13.03 0.68
N LEU A 67 3.60 -13.65 0.06
CA LEU A 67 4.00 -13.43 -1.32
C LEU A 67 3.64 -14.66 -2.16
N ASN A 68 2.80 -14.47 -3.17
CA ASN A 68 2.51 -15.46 -4.20
C ASN A 68 3.26 -15.06 -5.48
N ASN A 69 4.41 -15.64 -5.71
CA ASN A 69 5.21 -15.30 -6.88
C ASN A 69 5.02 -16.36 -7.98
N THR A 70 4.36 -15.97 -9.05
CA THR A 70 4.25 -16.75 -10.29
C THR A 70 5.07 -16.14 -11.43
N SER A 71 5.75 -15.02 -11.17
CA SER A 71 6.67 -14.37 -12.09
C SER A 71 8.00 -15.14 -12.19
N ARG A 72 8.95 -14.60 -12.93
CA ARG A 72 10.30 -15.16 -13.04
C ARG A 72 11.28 -14.54 -12.03
N VAL A 73 10.86 -13.50 -11.33
CA VAL A 73 11.69 -12.86 -10.32
C VAL A 73 12.05 -13.85 -9.23
N ASN A 74 13.30 -13.80 -8.79
CA ASN A 74 13.77 -14.64 -7.70
C ASN A 74 12.99 -14.33 -6.41
N ASP A 75 12.48 -15.37 -5.73
CA ASP A 75 11.70 -15.23 -4.49
C ASP A 75 12.48 -14.51 -3.38
N GLY A 76 13.79 -14.71 -3.30
CA GLY A 76 14.66 -14.04 -2.34
C GLY A 76 14.70 -12.53 -2.58
N LEU A 77 14.80 -12.09 -3.84
CA LEU A 77 14.72 -10.68 -4.21
C LEU A 77 13.35 -10.10 -3.87
N ALA A 78 12.28 -10.75 -4.31
CA ALA A 78 10.91 -10.28 -4.06
C ALA A 78 10.60 -10.16 -2.56
N ASN A 79 10.99 -11.16 -1.76
CA ASN A 79 10.82 -11.12 -0.30
C ASN A 79 11.69 -10.02 0.35
N SER A 80 12.89 -9.77 -0.16
CA SER A 80 13.75 -8.70 0.37
C SER A 80 13.15 -7.31 0.12
N LEU A 81 12.48 -7.11 -1.01
CA LEU A 81 11.78 -5.86 -1.34
C LEU A 81 10.54 -5.63 -0.46
N LEU A 82 9.85 -6.69 -0.05
CA LEU A 82 8.77 -6.64 0.94
C LEU A 82 9.30 -6.50 2.38
N GLY A 83 10.59 -6.65 2.59
CA GLY A 83 11.21 -6.55 3.91
C GLY A 83 10.89 -5.23 4.60
N GLY A 84 10.63 -5.30 5.93
CA GLY A 84 10.20 -4.15 6.74
C GLY A 84 8.69 -4.03 6.92
N LEU A 85 7.89 -4.93 6.32
CA LEU A 85 6.49 -5.15 6.68
C LEU A 85 6.42 -6.42 7.50
N ASN A 86 6.32 -6.29 8.82
CA ASN A 86 6.36 -7.45 9.72
C ASN A 86 4.99 -7.68 10.36
N PRO A 87 4.65 -8.93 10.71
CA PRO A 87 3.49 -9.21 11.55
C PRO A 87 3.57 -8.41 12.86
N GLY A 88 2.45 -7.77 13.22
CA GLY A 88 2.36 -6.90 14.39
C GLY A 88 2.70 -5.43 14.14
N ASP A 89 3.33 -5.07 13.03
CA ASP A 89 3.54 -3.67 12.66
C ASP A 89 2.21 -3.00 12.28
N PRO A 90 2.01 -1.70 12.57
CA PRO A 90 0.81 -0.99 12.14
C PRO A 90 0.77 -0.87 10.61
N ILE A 91 -0.42 -1.04 10.04
CA ILE A 91 -0.65 -0.89 8.60
C ILE A 91 -0.76 0.60 8.28
N THR A 92 0.25 1.13 7.62
CA THR A 92 0.29 2.53 7.19
C THR A 92 0.55 2.65 5.70
N THR A 93 0.03 3.71 5.09
CA THR A 93 0.07 3.95 3.64
C THR A 93 1.51 4.01 3.12
N ALA A 94 2.37 4.84 3.70
CA ALA A 94 3.69 5.13 3.14
C ALA A 94 4.63 3.90 3.08
N PRO A 95 4.81 3.09 4.14
CA PRO A 95 5.61 1.88 4.06
C PRO A 95 5.05 0.86 3.06
N LEU A 96 3.73 0.65 3.06
CA LEU A 96 3.08 -0.29 2.15
C LEU A 96 3.27 0.11 0.69
N GLU A 97 2.92 1.35 0.34
CA GLU A 97 3.08 1.88 -1.02
C GLU A 97 4.52 1.82 -1.49
N THR A 98 5.49 2.20 -0.64
CA THR A 98 6.91 2.13 -0.98
C THR A 98 7.33 0.72 -1.37
N ARG A 99 6.92 -0.31 -0.63
CA ARG A 99 7.28 -1.70 -0.92
C ARG A 99 6.59 -2.23 -2.18
N LEU A 100 5.32 -1.88 -2.38
CA LEU A 100 4.58 -2.27 -3.58
C LEU A 100 5.14 -1.57 -4.83
N LEU A 101 5.52 -0.30 -4.74
CA LEU A 101 6.16 0.42 -5.83
C LEU A 101 7.51 -0.19 -6.20
N LEU A 102 8.37 -0.52 -5.21
CA LEU A 102 9.64 -1.20 -5.47
C LEU A 102 9.47 -2.53 -6.21
N LEU A 103 8.40 -3.29 -5.91
CA LEU A 103 8.07 -4.51 -6.64
C LEU A 103 7.54 -4.21 -8.04
N SER A 104 6.74 -3.15 -8.21
CA SER A 104 6.17 -2.78 -9.51
C SER A 104 7.18 -2.16 -10.46
N ASP A 105 8.30 -1.65 -9.94
CA ASP A 105 9.41 -1.14 -10.73
C ASP A 105 10.25 -2.27 -11.35
N LEU A 106 10.04 -3.53 -10.93
CA LEU A 106 10.71 -4.68 -11.56
C LEU A 106 10.17 -4.87 -12.98
N PRO A 107 11.06 -5.03 -13.99
CA PRO A 107 10.65 -5.23 -15.37
C PRO A 107 9.89 -6.55 -15.54
N ALA A 108 8.91 -6.57 -16.43
CA ALA A 108 8.09 -7.74 -16.75
C ALA A 108 7.37 -8.38 -15.55
N VAL A 109 6.98 -7.58 -14.58
CA VAL A 109 6.20 -8.02 -13.40
C VAL A 109 4.92 -7.19 -13.29
N ASN A 110 3.82 -7.85 -12.99
CA ASN A 110 2.59 -7.19 -12.56
C ASN A 110 2.37 -7.50 -11.08
N VAL A 111 2.19 -6.46 -10.29
CA VAL A 111 1.99 -6.55 -8.84
C VAL A 111 0.53 -6.28 -8.52
N LYS A 112 -0.07 -7.16 -7.71
CA LYS A 112 -1.38 -6.93 -7.10
C LYS A 112 -1.26 -7.20 -5.61
N SER A 113 -1.94 -6.41 -4.80
CA SER A 113 -1.97 -6.61 -3.37
C SER A 113 -3.40 -6.55 -2.85
N ASN A 114 -3.68 -7.40 -1.87
CA ASN A 114 -4.95 -7.45 -1.17
C ASN A 114 -4.71 -7.49 0.33
N LEU A 115 -5.52 -6.74 1.07
CA LEU A 115 -5.62 -6.87 2.51
C LEU A 115 -6.89 -7.64 2.84
N VAL A 116 -6.75 -8.74 3.55
CA VAL A 116 -7.87 -9.58 4.00
C VAL A 116 -7.89 -9.61 5.54
N PRO A 117 -9.05 -9.83 6.17
CA PRO A 117 -9.11 -9.97 7.62
C PRO A 117 -8.14 -11.06 8.12
N GLY A 118 -7.34 -10.73 9.13
CA GLY A 118 -6.41 -11.65 9.75
C GLY A 118 -7.07 -12.56 10.78
N ALA A 119 -6.31 -13.46 11.38
CA ALA A 119 -6.80 -14.43 12.35
C ALA A 119 -7.16 -13.81 13.71
N ALA A 120 -6.51 -12.73 14.09
CA ALA A 120 -6.76 -12.02 15.34
C ALA A 120 -7.56 -10.73 15.11
N PRO A 121 -8.40 -10.31 16.06
CA PRO A 121 -9.09 -9.03 15.98
C PRO A 121 -8.11 -7.86 15.80
N GLY A 122 -8.43 -6.94 14.89
CA GLY A 122 -7.57 -5.78 14.57
C GLY A 122 -6.38 -6.10 13.68
N THR A 123 -6.23 -7.34 13.19
CA THR A 123 -5.19 -7.69 12.23
C THR A 123 -5.74 -7.85 10.82
N SER A 124 -4.89 -7.56 9.82
CA SER A 124 -5.17 -7.85 8.42
C SER A 124 -3.96 -8.54 7.79
N ASP A 125 -4.21 -9.57 7.01
CA ASP A 125 -3.18 -10.28 6.26
C ASP A 125 -2.96 -9.59 4.91
N LEU A 126 -1.72 -9.27 4.60
CA LEU A 126 -1.32 -8.74 3.30
C LEU A 126 -0.96 -9.91 2.38
N ILE A 127 -1.65 -9.99 1.24
CA ILE A 127 -1.35 -10.95 0.18
C ILE A 127 -0.84 -10.16 -1.02
N VAL A 128 0.37 -10.43 -1.47
CA VAL A 128 0.98 -9.83 -2.65
C VAL A 128 1.14 -10.87 -3.72
N ASP A 129 0.52 -10.65 -4.87
CA ASP A 129 0.59 -11.53 -6.02
C ASP A 129 1.51 -10.91 -7.08
N LEU A 130 2.58 -11.62 -7.45
CA LEU A 130 3.45 -11.29 -8.57
C LEU A 130 3.12 -12.20 -9.75
N THR A 131 2.73 -11.58 -10.86
CA THR A 131 2.42 -12.30 -12.10
C THR A 131 3.32 -11.84 -13.24
N PRO A 132 3.60 -12.71 -14.24
CA PRO A 132 4.44 -12.34 -15.37
C PRO A 132 3.86 -11.15 -16.16
N GLY A 133 4.72 -10.19 -16.49
CA GLY A 133 4.43 -9.09 -17.41
C GLY A 133 5.03 -9.31 -18.80
N GLN A 134 5.18 -8.24 -19.57
CA GLN A 134 5.71 -8.27 -20.93
C GLN A 134 7.23 -8.48 -20.91
N ARG A 135 7.66 -9.60 -21.48
CA ARG A 135 9.09 -9.98 -21.54
C ARG A 135 9.87 -9.26 -22.64
N VAL A 136 9.20 -8.92 -23.73
CA VAL A 136 9.81 -8.24 -24.86
C VAL A 136 9.05 -6.96 -25.08
N THR A 137 9.76 -5.85 -25.02
CA THR A 137 9.27 -4.51 -25.34
C THR A 137 10.17 -3.87 -26.37
N GLY A 138 9.66 -2.93 -27.13
CA GLY A 138 10.49 -2.25 -28.10
C GLY A 138 9.82 -1.00 -28.62
N SER A 139 10.63 -0.16 -29.27
CA SER A 139 10.19 1.04 -29.95
C SER A 139 10.82 1.11 -31.34
N ILE A 140 10.11 1.75 -32.25
CA ILE A 140 10.66 2.17 -33.53
C ILE A 140 10.51 3.68 -33.57
N ASP A 141 11.62 4.37 -33.81
CA ASP A 141 11.67 5.82 -33.91
C ASP A 141 12.17 6.21 -35.30
N ALA A 142 11.60 7.27 -35.84
CA ALA A 142 12.04 7.87 -37.07
C ALA A 142 12.08 9.40 -36.91
N ASP A 143 13.21 9.99 -37.16
CA ASP A 143 13.39 11.44 -37.08
C ASP A 143 14.13 12.00 -38.30
N ASN A 144 14.07 13.30 -38.47
CA ASN A 144 14.80 14.03 -39.50
C ASN A 144 15.94 14.89 -38.93
N ALA A 145 16.47 14.53 -37.75
CA ALA A 145 17.60 15.22 -37.11
C ALA A 145 18.96 14.80 -37.67
N GLY A 146 18.99 14.09 -38.78
CA GLY A 146 20.19 13.76 -39.52
C GLY A 146 20.89 15.00 -40.11
N ASN A 147 22.09 14.83 -40.60
CA ASN A 147 22.85 15.91 -41.23
C ASN A 147 22.91 15.75 -42.77
N ARG A 148 23.32 16.82 -43.46
CA ARG A 148 23.39 16.85 -44.93
C ARG A 148 24.33 15.79 -45.52
N TYR A 149 25.28 15.27 -44.76
CA TYR A 149 26.34 14.36 -45.27
C TYR A 149 25.97 12.89 -45.08
N THR A 150 25.16 12.55 -44.06
CA THR A 150 24.77 11.17 -43.71
C THR A 150 23.32 10.85 -44.01
N GLY A 151 22.55 11.84 -44.50
CA GLY A 151 21.11 11.73 -44.73
C GLY A 151 20.28 12.45 -43.63
N ALA A 152 19.21 13.11 -44.08
CA ALA A 152 18.35 13.88 -43.19
C ALA A 152 17.48 13.00 -42.28
N TRP A 153 17.10 11.82 -42.74
CA TRP A 153 16.22 10.88 -42.03
C TRP A 153 17.04 9.84 -41.31
N ARG A 154 16.63 9.54 -40.08
CA ARG A 154 17.16 8.46 -39.27
C ARG A 154 16.01 7.57 -38.82
N ILE A 155 16.24 6.29 -38.80
CA ILE A 155 15.32 5.28 -38.27
C ILE A 155 16.09 4.50 -37.24
N GLY A 156 15.55 4.43 -36.03
CA GLY A 156 16.03 3.62 -34.93
C GLY A 156 15.03 2.55 -34.56
N ALA A 157 15.52 1.45 -34.04
CA ALA A 157 14.70 0.40 -33.42
C ALA A 157 15.40 -0.07 -32.14
N THR A 158 14.62 -0.20 -31.06
CA THR A 158 15.13 -0.72 -29.78
C THR A 158 14.26 -1.91 -29.39
N ILE A 159 14.89 -3.01 -28.99
CA ILE A 159 14.23 -4.20 -28.46
C ILE A 159 14.81 -4.47 -27.09
N ASN A 160 13.94 -4.56 -26.07
CA ASN A 160 14.32 -4.86 -24.70
C ASN A 160 13.82 -6.27 -24.33
N PHE A 161 14.69 -7.05 -23.76
CA PHE A 161 14.37 -8.34 -23.15
C PHE A 161 14.37 -8.18 -21.64
N ASN A 162 13.21 -8.29 -21.04
CA ASN A 162 12.99 -8.06 -19.61
C ASN A 162 13.08 -9.40 -18.85
N GLU A 163 13.66 -9.38 -17.65
CA GLU A 163 13.76 -10.55 -16.76
C GLU A 163 14.46 -11.76 -17.43
N VAL A 164 15.62 -11.55 -18.00
CA VAL A 164 16.41 -12.62 -18.62
C VAL A 164 16.90 -13.60 -17.56
N PHE A 165 17.43 -13.09 -16.45
CA PHE A 165 18.02 -13.85 -15.35
C PHE A 165 17.18 -13.88 -14.07
N GLY A 166 16.06 -13.17 -14.01
CA GLY A 166 15.17 -13.10 -12.84
C GLY A 166 15.68 -12.22 -11.69
N GLN A 167 16.54 -11.25 -12.00
CA GLN A 167 17.16 -10.35 -11.03
C GLN A 167 16.74 -8.88 -11.20
N GLY A 168 15.63 -8.62 -11.89
CA GLY A 168 15.22 -7.27 -12.24
C GLY A 168 16.03 -6.71 -13.42
N ASP A 169 16.52 -7.58 -14.30
CA ASP A 169 17.42 -7.24 -15.38
C ASP A 169 16.68 -6.94 -16.69
N VAL A 170 17.29 -6.06 -17.50
CA VAL A 170 16.86 -5.72 -18.86
C VAL A 170 18.07 -5.82 -19.78
N ALA A 171 17.94 -6.59 -20.87
CA ALA A 171 18.89 -6.61 -21.96
C ALA A 171 18.31 -5.83 -23.16
N THR A 172 19.11 -4.93 -23.72
CA THR A 172 18.75 -4.08 -24.86
C THR A 172 19.63 -4.39 -26.06
#